data_4219b36ef9a3fc32d11e2246dfd68879
#
_entry.id   4219b36ef9a3fc32d11e2246dfd68879
#
_cell.length_a   1.000
_cell.length_b   1.000
_cell.length_c   1.000
_cell.angle_alpha   90.00
_cell.angle_beta   90.00
_cell.angle_gamma   90.00
#
_symmetry.space_group_name_H-M   'P 1'
#
loop_
_entity.id
_entity.type
_entity.pdbx_description
1 polymer ?
#
loop_
_entity_poly.entity_id
_entity_poly.type
_entity_poly.pdbx_seq_one_letter_code
_entity_poly.pdbx_strand_id
1 'polypeptide(L)'
;LLDSGAIYRVLALAALHHDVELDAEAALVPLAANLDVQFQVDAEQVKVVLEGEDVSRTIRTEEVGNAASKIAAFPRVREALLRRQRAFRQAPGLIADGRDMGTVVFPEAEVKIFLDASAEERAARRYKQLQDKGFDVNFERLLTEVRERDDRDRNRAVAPLKPAEDALVVDSTAMSIDEVLVTVLAYAEQQLGDVSTN
;
A
#
# COMPACT_ATOMS: atom_id res chain seq x y z
N LEU A 1 3.13 1.01 -12.40
CA LEU A 1 3.23 0.85 -10.95
C LEU A 1 1.88 1.19 -10.31
N LEU A 2 1.43 0.36 -9.38
CA LEU A 2 0.27 0.60 -8.52
C LEU A 2 0.73 0.57 -7.05
N ASP A 3 0.57 1.68 -6.36
CA ASP A 3 0.62 1.75 -4.89
C ASP A 3 -0.82 1.73 -4.36
N SER A 4 -1.31 0.54 -4.01
CA SER A 4 -2.67 0.36 -3.48
C SER A 4 -2.87 1.12 -2.17
N GLY A 5 -1.86 1.15 -1.32
CA GLY A 5 -1.89 1.92 -0.08
C GLY A 5 -2.10 3.42 -0.33
N ALA A 6 -1.51 3.97 -1.38
CA ALA A 6 -1.71 5.37 -1.76
C ALA A 6 -3.17 5.63 -2.18
N ILE A 7 -3.83 4.73 -2.88
CA ILE A 7 -5.26 4.89 -3.25
C ILE A 7 -6.15 4.99 -2.00
N TYR A 8 -5.96 4.12 -1.02
CA TYR A 8 -6.72 4.20 0.25
C TYR A 8 -6.39 5.45 1.04
N ARG A 9 -5.14 5.90 1.04
CA ARG A 9 -4.71 7.14 1.69
C ARG A 9 -5.30 8.38 1.00
N VAL A 10 -5.36 8.39 -0.32
CA VAL A 10 -6.01 9.47 -1.08
C VAL A 10 -7.50 9.52 -0.78
N LEU A 11 -8.19 8.37 -0.71
CA LEU A 11 -9.60 8.33 -0.32
C LEU A 11 -9.80 8.86 1.10
N ALA A 12 -8.94 8.47 2.05
CA ALA A 12 -9.01 8.98 3.42
C ALA A 12 -8.82 10.50 3.47
N LEU A 13 -7.85 11.03 2.71
CA LEU A 13 -7.61 12.48 2.63
C LEU A 13 -8.80 13.20 1.98
N ALA A 14 -9.38 12.66 0.91
CA ALA A 14 -10.58 13.20 0.28
C ALA A 14 -11.77 13.23 1.27
N ALA A 15 -11.94 12.18 2.06
CA ALA A 15 -12.97 12.16 3.11
C ALA A 15 -12.77 13.28 4.15
N LEU A 16 -11.53 13.51 4.57
CA LEU A 16 -11.20 14.62 5.49
C LEU A 16 -11.46 15.99 4.83
N HIS A 17 -11.11 16.18 3.57
CA HIS A 17 -11.32 17.43 2.84
C HIS A 17 -12.80 17.74 2.61
N HIS A 18 -13.63 16.72 2.43
CA HIS A 18 -15.07 16.86 2.17
C HIS A 18 -15.93 16.64 3.43
N ASP A 19 -15.33 16.65 4.61
CA ASP A 19 -16.01 16.45 5.91
C ASP A 19 -16.87 15.17 5.95
N VAL A 20 -16.38 14.10 5.30
CA VAL A 20 -17.02 12.78 5.33
C VAL A 20 -16.48 11.97 6.52
N GLU A 21 -17.36 11.52 7.37
CA GLU A 21 -17.00 10.71 8.54
C GLU A 21 -16.34 9.38 8.11
N LEU A 22 -15.22 9.03 8.75
CA LEU A 22 -14.43 7.84 8.41
C LEU A 22 -15.11 6.51 8.78
N ASP A 23 -16.19 6.53 9.52
CA ASP A 23 -17.02 5.38 9.88
C ASP A 23 -18.33 5.28 9.07
N ALA A 24 -18.59 6.27 8.20
CA ALA A 24 -19.77 6.33 7.35
C ALA A 24 -19.54 5.62 6.00
N GLU A 25 -19.56 4.29 5.98
CA GLU A 25 -19.32 3.49 4.76
C GLU A 25 -20.20 3.96 3.59
N ALA A 26 -21.49 4.24 3.83
CA ALA A 26 -22.42 4.66 2.78
C ALA A 26 -22.02 5.99 2.12
N ALA A 27 -21.40 6.90 2.85
CA ALA A 27 -20.89 8.17 2.33
C ALA A 27 -19.52 8.03 1.66
N LEU A 28 -18.69 7.09 2.12
CA LEU A 28 -17.37 6.81 1.56
C LEU A 28 -17.44 6.13 0.19
N VAL A 29 -18.45 5.29 -0.06
CA VAL A 29 -18.58 4.54 -1.31
C VAL A 29 -18.69 5.44 -2.53
N PRO A 30 -19.58 6.45 -2.62
CA PRO A 30 -19.62 7.35 -3.76
C PRO A 30 -18.36 8.19 -3.91
N LEU A 31 -17.71 8.56 -2.80
CA LEU A 31 -16.42 9.26 -2.82
C LEU A 31 -15.33 8.37 -3.43
N ALA A 32 -15.28 7.09 -3.07
CA ALA A 32 -14.36 6.11 -3.64
C ALA A 32 -14.61 5.87 -5.14
N ALA A 33 -15.87 5.77 -5.54
CA ALA A 33 -16.26 5.54 -6.94
C ALA A 33 -15.88 6.71 -7.86
N ASN A 34 -15.92 7.94 -7.35
CA ASN A 34 -15.65 9.17 -8.10
C ASN A 34 -14.30 9.81 -7.73
N LEU A 35 -13.41 9.06 -7.12
CA LEU A 35 -12.12 9.56 -6.65
C LEU A 35 -11.27 10.07 -7.81
N ASP A 36 -11.01 11.39 -7.84
CA ASP A 36 -10.13 12.02 -8.81
C ASP A 36 -8.67 11.93 -8.34
N VAL A 37 -8.05 10.79 -8.63
CA VAL A 37 -6.65 10.54 -8.30
C VAL A 37 -5.85 10.23 -9.56
N GLN A 38 -4.67 10.82 -9.65
CA GLN A 38 -3.71 10.57 -10.71
C GLN A 38 -2.34 10.24 -10.12
N PHE A 39 -1.67 9.25 -10.72
CA PHE A 39 -0.27 8.93 -10.43
C PHE A 39 0.59 9.45 -11.59
N GLN A 40 1.36 10.47 -11.35
CA GLN A 40 2.28 11.06 -12.32
C GLN A 40 3.68 10.51 -12.04
N VAL A 41 4.20 9.72 -12.99
CA VAL A 41 5.54 9.15 -12.88
C VAL A 41 6.53 10.13 -13.47
N ASP A 42 7.40 10.67 -12.64
CA ASP A 42 8.58 11.43 -13.03
C ASP A 42 9.83 10.53 -12.86
N ALA A 43 10.95 10.86 -13.49
CA ALA A 43 12.16 10.01 -13.56
C ALA A 43 12.67 9.50 -12.19
N GLU A 44 12.37 10.20 -11.11
CA GLU A 44 12.84 9.87 -9.76
C GLU A 44 11.72 9.64 -8.72
N GLN A 45 10.48 10.04 -9.01
CA GLN A 45 9.39 10.01 -8.02
C GLN A 45 8.03 9.76 -8.66
N VAL A 46 7.16 9.10 -7.91
CA VAL A 46 5.74 9.02 -8.22
C VAL A 46 5.01 10.13 -7.46
N LYS A 47 4.46 11.09 -8.18
CA LYS A 47 3.58 12.11 -7.61
C LYS A 47 2.16 11.59 -7.56
N VAL A 48 1.49 11.85 -6.47
CA VAL A 48 0.07 11.54 -6.26
C VAL A 48 -0.71 12.85 -6.26
N VAL A 49 -1.64 12.96 -7.20
CA VAL A 49 -2.45 14.17 -7.38
C VAL A 49 -3.91 13.84 -7.04
N LEU A 50 -4.50 14.56 -6.11
CA LEU A 50 -5.91 14.50 -5.75
C LEU A 50 -6.58 15.82 -6.12
N GLU A 51 -7.63 15.75 -6.97
CA GLU A 51 -8.43 16.93 -7.36
C GLU A 51 -7.55 18.11 -7.87
N GLY A 52 -6.46 17.77 -8.55
CA GLY A 52 -5.50 18.73 -9.10
C GLY A 52 -4.38 19.17 -8.15
N GLU A 53 -4.41 18.77 -6.89
CA GLU A 53 -3.38 19.10 -5.89
C GLU A 53 -2.37 17.96 -5.69
N ASP A 54 -1.08 18.29 -5.60
CA ASP A 54 -0.03 17.33 -5.23
C ASP A 54 -0.13 17.00 -3.74
N VAL A 55 -0.61 15.79 -3.44
CA VAL A 55 -0.79 15.29 -2.07
C VAL A 55 0.24 14.25 -1.67
N SER A 56 1.30 14.09 -2.46
CA SER A 56 2.33 13.04 -2.27
C SER A 56 2.94 13.03 -0.87
N ARG A 57 3.12 14.18 -0.26
CA ARG A 57 3.64 14.31 1.12
C ARG A 57 2.54 14.11 2.16
N THR A 58 1.38 14.72 1.97
CA THR A 58 0.25 14.72 2.91
C THR A 58 -0.28 13.31 3.15
N ILE A 59 -0.41 12.49 2.11
CA ILE A 59 -0.86 11.10 2.25
C ILE A 59 0.12 10.19 2.99
N ARG A 60 1.37 10.62 3.21
CA ARG A 60 2.40 9.84 3.92
C ARG A 60 2.43 10.10 5.44
N THR A 61 1.58 10.97 5.95
CA THR A 61 1.44 11.19 7.39
C THR A 61 0.84 9.98 8.09
N GLU A 62 1.14 9.82 9.39
CA GLU A 62 0.58 8.72 10.19
C GLU A 62 -0.95 8.89 10.36
N GLU A 63 -1.44 10.11 10.48
CA GLU A 63 -2.87 10.41 10.55
C GLU A 63 -3.62 9.86 9.35
N VAL A 64 -3.19 10.21 8.13
CA VAL A 64 -3.80 9.70 6.89
C VAL A 64 -3.63 8.20 6.76
N GLY A 65 -2.48 7.65 7.17
CA GLY A 65 -2.23 6.20 7.18
C GLY A 65 -3.18 5.43 8.09
N ASN A 66 -3.45 5.94 9.27
CA ASN A 66 -4.41 5.35 10.21
C ASN A 66 -5.85 5.48 9.71
N ALA A 67 -6.23 6.63 9.15
CA ALA A 67 -7.53 6.83 8.52
C ALA A 67 -7.74 5.85 7.36
N ALA A 68 -6.73 5.69 6.49
CA ALA A 68 -6.77 4.75 5.38
C ALA A 68 -6.97 3.29 5.84
N SER A 69 -6.29 2.87 6.90
CA SER A 69 -6.46 1.53 7.46
C SER A 69 -7.87 1.30 8.03
N LYS A 70 -8.49 2.32 8.61
CA LYS A 70 -9.88 2.26 9.11
C LYS A 70 -10.87 2.07 7.95
N ILE A 71 -10.80 2.92 6.93
CA ILE A 71 -11.73 2.84 5.79
C ILE A 71 -11.52 1.58 4.94
N ALA A 72 -10.30 1.05 4.91
CA ALA A 72 -9.98 -0.20 4.21
C ALA A 72 -10.64 -1.45 4.83
N ALA A 73 -11.22 -1.35 6.02
CA ALA A 73 -11.99 -2.42 6.64
C ALA A 73 -13.40 -2.56 6.03
N PHE A 74 -13.92 -1.56 5.36
CA PHE A 74 -15.27 -1.56 4.80
C PHE A 74 -15.37 -2.33 3.48
N PRO A 75 -16.19 -3.39 3.40
CA PRO A 75 -16.29 -4.22 2.20
C PRO A 75 -16.71 -3.45 0.95
N ARG A 76 -17.67 -2.54 1.07
CA ARG A 76 -18.19 -1.77 -0.06
C ARG A 76 -17.20 -0.73 -0.58
N VAL A 77 -16.39 -0.15 0.30
CA VAL A 77 -15.27 0.74 -0.08
C VAL A 77 -14.23 -0.06 -0.86
N ARG A 78 -13.87 -1.24 -0.38
CA ARG A 78 -12.94 -2.12 -1.08
C ARG A 78 -13.45 -2.53 -2.46
N GLU A 79 -14.72 -2.86 -2.58
CA GLU A 79 -15.35 -3.20 -3.86
C GLU A 79 -15.31 -2.02 -4.84
N ALA A 80 -15.63 -0.80 -4.39
CA ALA A 80 -15.56 0.40 -5.21
C ALA A 80 -14.15 0.68 -5.75
N LEU A 81 -13.12 0.44 -4.95
CA LEU A 81 -11.72 0.62 -5.34
C LEU A 81 -11.14 -0.57 -6.13
N LEU A 82 -11.72 -1.76 -6.03
CA LEU A 82 -11.20 -2.98 -6.66
C LEU A 82 -11.13 -2.86 -8.19
N ARG A 83 -12.21 -2.40 -8.81
CA ARG A 83 -12.28 -2.21 -10.26
C ARG A 83 -11.24 -1.19 -10.73
N ARG A 84 -11.07 -0.13 -9.96
CA ARG A 84 -10.09 0.92 -10.25
C ARG A 84 -8.66 0.39 -10.19
N GLN A 85 -8.32 -0.37 -9.17
CA GLN A 85 -7.00 -0.99 -9.04
C GLN A 85 -6.70 -1.96 -10.18
N ARG A 86 -7.66 -2.80 -10.56
CA ARG A 86 -7.50 -3.73 -11.69
C ARG A 86 -7.30 -3.04 -13.03
N ALA A 87 -7.87 -1.87 -13.22
CA ALA A 87 -7.70 -1.08 -14.44
C ALA A 87 -6.26 -0.55 -14.64
N PHE A 88 -5.40 -0.56 -13.62
CA PHE A 88 -3.97 -0.25 -13.77
C PHE A 88 -3.17 -1.32 -14.52
N ARG A 89 -3.71 -2.55 -14.63
CA ARG A 89 -3.04 -3.63 -15.37
C ARG A 89 -3.16 -3.41 -16.87
N GLN A 90 -2.09 -2.92 -17.46
CA GLN A 90 -1.94 -2.67 -18.89
C GLN A 90 -0.58 -3.18 -19.37
N ALA A 91 -0.45 -3.48 -20.68
CA ALA A 91 0.82 -3.85 -21.26
C ALA A 91 1.88 -2.73 -21.07
N PRO A 92 3.14 -3.06 -20.85
CA PRO A 92 3.77 -4.39 -20.89
C PRO A 92 3.58 -5.20 -19.59
N GLY A 93 3.02 -4.62 -18.53
CA GLY A 93 2.79 -5.27 -17.26
C GLY A 93 2.63 -4.27 -16.11
N LEU A 94 2.40 -4.78 -14.91
CA LEU A 94 2.18 -3.99 -13.71
C LEU A 94 2.99 -4.55 -12.54
N ILE A 95 3.68 -3.67 -11.83
CA ILE A 95 4.15 -3.95 -10.47
C ILE A 95 3.14 -3.31 -9.52
N ALA A 96 2.57 -4.12 -8.63
CA ALA A 96 1.58 -3.68 -7.65
C ALA A 96 2.09 -3.93 -6.23
N ASP A 97 1.99 -2.90 -5.40
CA ASP A 97 2.31 -2.94 -3.98
C ASP A 97 1.05 -2.71 -3.14
N GLY A 98 0.84 -3.56 -2.16
CA GLY A 98 -0.31 -3.48 -1.26
C GLY A 98 -0.42 -4.72 -0.37
N ARG A 99 -1.50 -4.80 0.40
CA ARG A 99 -1.70 -5.86 1.40
C ARG A 99 -2.41 -7.10 0.88
N ASP A 100 -3.22 -6.94 -0.15
CA ASP A 100 -4.09 -7.98 -0.71
C ASP A 100 -3.93 -8.13 -2.23
N MET A 101 -2.78 -7.68 -2.75
CA MET A 101 -2.53 -7.70 -4.20
C MET A 101 -2.53 -9.11 -4.77
N GLY A 102 -1.84 -10.04 -4.13
CA GLY A 102 -1.73 -11.43 -4.60
C GLY A 102 -2.88 -12.34 -4.14
N THR A 103 -3.69 -11.90 -3.17
CA THR A 103 -4.81 -12.70 -2.63
C THR A 103 -6.17 -12.31 -3.21
N VAL A 104 -6.40 -11.02 -3.44
CA VAL A 104 -7.73 -10.48 -3.82
C VAL A 104 -7.69 -9.70 -5.13
N VAL A 105 -6.77 -8.76 -5.29
CA VAL A 105 -6.80 -7.84 -6.44
C VAL A 105 -6.31 -8.52 -7.71
N PHE A 106 -5.17 -9.21 -7.64
CA PHE A 106 -4.55 -9.94 -8.75
C PHE A 106 -4.22 -11.40 -8.35
N PRO A 107 -5.23 -12.22 -8.03
CA PRO A 107 -5.00 -13.59 -7.58
C PRO A 107 -4.34 -14.48 -8.66
N GLU A 108 -4.40 -14.09 -9.91
CA GLU A 108 -3.79 -14.76 -11.06
C GLU A 108 -2.38 -14.25 -11.41
N ALA A 109 -1.78 -13.38 -10.59
CA ALA A 109 -0.43 -12.89 -10.84
C ALA A 109 0.60 -14.04 -10.81
N GLU A 110 1.50 -14.05 -11.78
CA GLU A 110 2.55 -15.09 -11.91
C GLU A 110 3.65 -14.93 -10.87
N VAL A 111 3.91 -13.68 -10.45
CA VAL A 111 4.91 -13.37 -9.42
C VAL A 111 4.21 -12.76 -8.22
N LYS A 112 4.25 -13.48 -7.10
CA LYS A 112 3.70 -13.02 -5.83
C LYS A 112 4.76 -13.09 -4.75
N ILE A 113 4.99 -11.97 -4.10
CA ILE A 113 5.97 -11.84 -3.03
C ILE A 113 5.27 -11.24 -1.81
N PHE A 114 5.35 -11.92 -0.69
CA PHE A 114 4.91 -11.41 0.59
C PHE A 114 6.15 -10.96 1.37
N LEU A 115 6.36 -9.64 1.37
CA LEU A 115 7.48 -9.03 2.09
C LEU A 115 7.05 -8.74 3.53
N ASP A 116 7.73 -9.35 4.48
CA ASP A 116 7.46 -9.19 5.91
C ASP A 116 8.72 -8.69 6.65
N ALA A 117 8.50 -8.13 7.82
CA ALA A 117 9.53 -7.80 8.79
C ALA A 117 8.87 -7.67 10.18
N SER A 118 9.65 -7.79 11.25
CA SER A 118 9.14 -7.55 12.60
C SER A 118 8.57 -6.14 12.75
N ALA A 119 7.61 -5.97 13.66
CA ALA A 119 7.02 -4.66 13.95
C ALA A 119 8.08 -3.66 14.42
N GLU A 120 9.04 -4.13 15.22
CA GLU A 120 10.16 -3.36 15.72
C GLU A 120 11.06 -2.85 14.58
N GLU A 121 11.40 -3.72 13.64
CA GLU A 121 12.23 -3.35 12.49
C GLU A 121 11.51 -2.35 11.59
N ARG A 122 10.21 -2.55 11.30
CA ARG A 122 9.42 -1.62 10.50
C ARG A 122 9.25 -0.27 11.18
N ALA A 123 9.05 -0.26 12.50
CA ALA A 123 9.03 0.98 13.29
C ALA A 123 10.38 1.68 13.25
N ALA A 124 11.50 0.95 13.35
CA ALA A 124 12.84 1.51 13.26
C ALA A 124 13.13 2.13 11.89
N ARG A 125 12.76 1.45 10.79
CA ARG A 125 12.87 1.98 9.41
C ARG A 125 12.06 3.26 9.26
N ARG A 126 10.82 3.26 9.75
CA ARG A 126 9.94 4.42 9.68
C ARG A 126 10.44 5.57 10.53
N TYR A 127 10.92 5.30 11.73
CA TYR A 127 11.51 6.28 12.63
C TYR A 127 12.68 7.00 11.95
N LYS A 128 13.58 6.24 11.35
CA LYS A 128 14.72 6.81 10.61
C LYS A 128 14.27 7.66 9.42
N GLN A 129 13.32 7.18 8.62
CA GLN A 129 12.77 7.95 7.50
C GLN A 129 12.16 9.30 7.93
N LEU A 130 11.46 9.32 9.06
CA LEU A 130 10.85 10.54 9.59
C LEU A 130 11.90 11.50 10.16
N GLN A 131 12.91 10.98 10.86
CA GLN A 131 14.04 11.78 11.34
C GLN A 131 14.82 12.42 10.18
N ASP A 132 15.12 11.66 9.13
CA ASP A 132 15.83 12.15 7.94
C ASP A 132 15.07 13.27 7.23
N LYS A 133 13.73 13.31 7.40
CA LYS A 133 12.85 14.38 6.90
C LYS A 133 12.65 15.53 7.89
N GLY A 134 13.34 15.50 9.05
CA GLY A 134 13.28 16.56 10.05
C GLY A 134 12.06 16.50 10.98
N PHE A 135 11.31 15.38 11.00
CA PHE A 135 10.21 15.20 11.93
C PHE A 135 10.71 14.73 13.30
N ASP A 136 10.19 15.35 14.37
CA ASP A 136 10.37 14.85 15.73
C ASP A 136 9.30 13.78 16.01
N VAL A 137 9.76 12.54 16.23
CA VAL A 137 8.90 11.37 16.43
C VAL A 137 9.32 10.58 17.66
N ASN A 138 8.34 10.07 18.38
CA ASN A 138 8.55 9.16 19.49
C ASN A 138 8.51 7.71 18.98
N PHE A 139 9.59 6.96 19.20
CA PHE A 139 9.71 5.57 18.73
C PHE A 139 8.65 4.63 19.33
N GLU A 140 8.41 4.71 20.65
CA GLU A 140 7.45 3.84 21.34
C GLU A 140 6.02 4.06 20.84
N ARG A 141 5.66 5.31 20.60
CA ARG A 141 4.37 5.66 19.99
C ARG A 141 4.27 5.08 18.58
N LEU A 142 5.31 5.26 17.76
CA LEU A 142 5.35 4.74 16.39
C LEU A 142 5.25 3.21 16.35
N LEU A 143 5.95 2.52 17.26
CA LEU A 143 5.88 1.07 17.39
C LEU A 143 4.46 0.61 17.78
N THR A 144 3.81 1.31 18.69
CA THR A 144 2.42 1.04 19.08
C THR A 144 1.49 1.19 17.89
N GLU A 145 1.61 2.28 17.13
CA GLU A 145 0.81 2.54 15.92
C GLU A 145 1.01 1.46 14.84
N VAL A 146 2.26 0.99 14.66
CA VAL A 146 2.58 -0.11 13.74
C VAL A 146 1.88 -1.40 14.16
N ARG A 147 1.93 -1.76 15.44
CA ARG A 147 1.30 -2.98 15.98
C ARG A 147 -0.22 -2.93 15.87
N GLU A 148 -0.84 -1.81 16.24
CA GLU A 148 -2.29 -1.62 16.14
C GLU A 148 -2.77 -1.72 14.68
N ARG A 149 -1.99 -1.18 13.76
CA ARG A 149 -2.29 -1.29 12.33
C ARG A 149 -2.16 -2.71 11.81
N ASP A 150 -1.10 -3.43 12.21
CA ASP A 150 -0.92 -4.84 11.86
C ASP A 150 -2.08 -5.70 12.36
N ASP A 151 -2.47 -5.49 13.59
CA ASP A 151 -3.59 -6.22 14.20
C ASP A 151 -4.89 -5.96 13.44
N ARG A 152 -5.16 -4.71 13.11
CA ARG A 152 -6.32 -4.31 12.31
C ARG A 152 -6.30 -4.92 10.90
N ASP A 153 -5.16 -4.85 10.21
CA ASP A 153 -5.02 -5.35 8.84
C ASP A 153 -5.08 -6.88 8.78
N ARG A 154 -4.52 -7.58 9.77
CA ARG A 154 -4.53 -9.06 9.83
C ARG A 154 -5.88 -9.64 10.24
N ASN A 155 -6.61 -8.97 11.10
CA ASN A 155 -7.86 -9.47 11.70
C ASN A 155 -9.13 -8.92 11.04
N ARG A 156 -9.02 -8.08 10.02
CA ARG A 156 -10.20 -7.63 9.29
C ARG A 156 -10.91 -8.77 8.59
N ALA A 157 -12.24 -8.72 8.55
CA ALA A 157 -13.07 -9.78 7.99
C ALA A 157 -12.94 -9.91 6.46
N VAL A 158 -12.62 -8.80 5.77
CA VAL A 158 -12.50 -8.76 4.30
C VAL A 158 -11.06 -8.47 3.92
N ALA A 159 -10.51 -9.29 3.03
CA ALA A 159 -9.16 -9.18 2.50
C ALA A 159 -8.08 -8.98 3.58
N PRO A 160 -7.98 -9.88 4.58
CA PRO A 160 -6.98 -9.78 5.64
C PRO A 160 -5.57 -9.80 5.07
N LEU A 161 -4.64 -9.16 5.79
CA LEU A 161 -3.22 -9.22 5.46
C LEU A 161 -2.68 -10.62 5.71
N LYS A 162 -2.47 -11.37 4.65
CA LYS A 162 -1.86 -12.70 4.67
C LYS A 162 -1.16 -12.99 3.34
N PRO A 163 -0.14 -13.86 3.32
CA PRO A 163 0.46 -14.31 2.07
C PRO A 163 -0.55 -15.12 1.24
N ALA A 164 -0.47 -15.01 -0.08
CA ALA A 164 -1.12 -15.97 -0.98
C ALA A 164 -0.43 -17.34 -0.84
N GLU A 165 -1.15 -18.44 -1.11
CA GLU A 165 -0.59 -19.79 -1.00
C GLU A 165 0.62 -20.02 -1.92
N ASP A 166 0.63 -19.38 -3.08
CA ASP A 166 1.67 -19.41 -4.09
C ASP A 166 2.68 -18.26 -3.99
N ALA A 167 2.66 -17.48 -2.91
CA ALA A 167 3.60 -16.39 -2.72
C ALA A 167 4.93 -16.85 -2.12
N LEU A 168 6.02 -16.25 -2.61
CA LEU A 168 7.30 -16.27 -1.90
C LEU A 168 7.20 -15.37 -0.67
N VAL A 169 7.42 -15.93 0.51
CA VAL A 169 7.49 -15.17 1.76
C VAL A 169 8.94 -14.78 2.02
N VAL A 170 9.19 -13.47 2.11
CA VAL A 170 10.52 -12.90 2.39
C VAL A 170 10.47 -12.18 3.73
N ASP A 171 11.11 -12.74 4.75
CA ASP A 171 11.34 -12.04 6.02
C ASP A 171 12.58 -11.15 5.90
N SER A 172 12.35 -9.86 5.79
CA SER A 172 13.41 -8.85 5.59
C SER A 172 13.95 -8.25 6.89
N THR A 173 13.58 -8.78 8.06
CA THR A 173 13.95 -8.22 9.36
C THR A 173 15.47 -8.00 9.49
N ALA A 174 16.28 -8.96 9.01
CA ALA A 174 17.73 -8.89 9.05
C ALA A 174 18.38 -8.67 7.67
N MET A 175 17.61 -8.25 6.66
CA MET A 175 18.08 -8.04 5.29
C MET A 175 18.26 -6.56 4.98
N SER A 176 19.30 -6.24 4.20
CA SER A 176 19.44 -4.93 3.56
C SER A 176 18.48 -4.78 2.37
N ILE A 177 18.30 -3.57 1.90
CA ILE A 177 17.49 -3.28 0.71
C ILE A 177 18.02 -4.04 -0.51
N ASP A 178 19.34 -4.05 -0.69
CA ASP A 178 20.00 -4.73 -1.82
C ASP A 178 19.79 -6.25 -1.76
N GLU A 179 19.89 -6.87 -0.58
CA GLU A 179 19.61 -8.29 -0.39
C GLU A 179 18.16 -8.64 -0.71
N VAL A 180 17.21 -7.82 -0.28
CA VAL A 180 15.80 -7.98 -0.64
C VAL A 180 15.62 -7.87 -2.15
N LEU A 181 16.21 -6.85 -2.77
CA LEU A 181 16.09 -6.62 -4.21
C LEU A 181 16.63 -7.80 -5.02
N VAL A 182 17.81 -8.29 -4.68
CA VAL A 182 18.42 -9.47 -5.33
C VAL A 182 17.51 -10.70 -5.21
N THR A 183 16.97 -10.95 -4.02
CA THR A 183 16.07 -12.07 -3.75
C THR A 183 14.79 -11.98 -4.60
N VAL A 184 14.19 -10.81 -4.64
CA VAL A 184 12.94 -10.56 -5.38
C VAL A 184 13.15 -10.68 -6.88
N LEU A 185 14.22 -10.10 -7.41
CA LEU A 185 14.54 -10.17 -8.84
C LEU A 185 14.82 -11.60 -9.29
N ALA A 186 15.62 -12.35 -8.53
CA ALA A 186 15.91 -13.75 -8.85
C ALA A 186 14.63 -14.61 -8.90
N TYR A 187 13.72 -14.40 -7.97
CA TYR A 187 12.43 -15.10 -7.96
C TYR A 187 11.55 -14.67 -9.15
N ALA A 188 11.48 -13.38 -9.47
CA ALA A 188 10.72 -12.89 -10.60
C ALA A 188 11.23 -13.47 -11.93
N GLU A 189 12.54 -13.49 -12.14
CA GLU A 189 13.19 -14.10 -13.31
C GLU A 189 12.87 -15.59 -13.41
N GLN A 190 12.92 -16.31 -12.30
CA GLN A 190 12.58 -17.73 -12.26
C GLN A 190 11.12 -17.99 -12.68
N GLN A 191 10.17 -17.15 -12.25
CA GLN A 191 8.74 -17.32 -12.53
C GLN A 191 8.36 -16.89 -13.95
N LEU A 192 8.94 -15.81 -14.45
CA LEU A 192 8.60 -15.23 -15.75
C LEU A 192 9.42 -15.83 -16.92
N GLY A 193 10.45 -16.63 -16.60
CA GLY A 193 11.46 -17.02 -17.58
C GLY A 193 12.39 -15.84 -17.90
N ASP A 194 13.43 -16.08 -18.71
CA ASP A 194 14.35 -15.03 -19.14
C ASP A 194 13.56 -13.90 -19.81
N VAL A 195 13.32 -12.82 -19.06
CA VAL A 195 12.83 -11.57 -19.63
C VAL A 195 14.02 -10.92 -20.32
N SER A 196 14.50 -11.59 -21.37
CA SER A 196 15.49 -11.01 -22.25
C SER A 196 14.86 -9.80 -22.90
N THR A 197 15.35 -8.66 -22.53
CA THR A 197 15.11 -7.37 -23.18
C THR A 197 15.19 -7.52 -24.70
N ASN A 198 14.05 -7.47 -25.35
CA ASN A 198 13.94 -7.10 -26.76
C ASN A 198 13.70 -5.61 -26.89
#